data_5b8f6d1aad389d9c9b81063236f0b7f7
#
_entry.id   5b8f6d1aad389d9c9b81063236f0b7f7
#
_cell.length_a   1.000
_cell.length_b   1.000
_cell.length_c   1.000
_cell.angle_alpha   90.00
_cell.angle_beta   90.00
_cell.angle_gamma   90.00
#
_symmetry.space_group_name_H-M   'P 1'
#
loop_
_entity.id
_entity.type
_entity.pdbx_description
1 polymer ?
#
loop_
_entity_poly.entity_id
_entity_poly.type
_entity_poly.pdbx_seq_one_letter_code
_entity_poly.pdbx_strand_id
1 'polypeptide(L)'
;HLPGIEGADLFLGTAPSIRRAEENDDRLDEFSMPIALVRRQGTKPLSSEYIAVHEPFDGQHRITQVTSEANPASGRAVVLKIEHNSGVDWVVRNLDRDSRIQIGDLCLEGNLGFVREREGKLVAMGMLDGKVLSWKKSKLAGPGTYSGVIRGVLRKSAGHSCNALAAEGGLPEGEAFKGGTVIARF
;
A
#
# COMPACT_ATOMS: atom_id res chain seq x y z
N HIS A 1 1.34 12.63 9.31
CA HIS A 1 1.48 11.70 10.43
C HIS A 1 2.57 10.67 10.10
N LEU A 2 3.44 10.39 11.05
CA LEU A 2 4.58 9.46 10.94
C LEU A 2 4.54 8.47 12.12
N PRO A 3 3.63 7.50 12.12
CA PRO A 3 3.58 6.52 13.20
C PRO A 3 4.82 5.60 13.16
N GLY A 4 5.30 5.15 14.33
CA GLY A 4 6.42 4.23 14.44
C GLY A 4 7.80 4.84 14.16
N ILE A 5 7.97 6.16 14.34
CA ILE A 5 9.28 6.82 14.17
C ILE A 5 10.12 6.84 15.45
N GLU A 6 9.69 6.20 16.51
CA GLU A 6 10.42 6.12 17.77
C GLU A 6 11.86 5.62 17.52
N GLY A 7 12.83 6.28 18.11
CA GLY A 7 14.25 5.98 17.91
C GLY A 7 14.81 6.39 16.55
N ALA A 8 14.10 7.24 15.81
CA ALA A 8 14.60 7.87 14.58
C ALA A 8 14.76 9.39 14.77
N ASP A 9 15.71 9.96 14.04
CA ASP A 9 15.87 11.41 13.92
C ASP A 9 14.92 11.92 12.83
N LEU A 10 14.14 12.97 13.13
CA LEU A 10 13.31 13.67 12.15
C LEU A 10 13.95 15.05 11.85
N PHE A 11 14.25 15.30 10.59
CA PHE A 11 14.72 16.58 10.09
C PHE A 11 13.65 17.22 9.21
N LEU A 12 13.33 18.47 9.49
CA LEU A 12 12.44 19.27 8.67
C LEU A 12 13.25 20.40 8.04
N GLY A 13 13.03 20.66 6.77
CA GLY A 13 13.75 21.67 6.04
C GLY A 13 13.10 22.02 4.72
N THR A 14 13.85 22.70 3.87
CA THR A 14 13.46 23.00 2.49
C THR A 14 14.51 22.47 1.54
N ALA A 15 14.09 22.11 0.33
CA ALA A 15 14.97 21.69 -0.75
C ALA A 15 14.52 22.32 -2.07
N PRO A 16 15.42 22.47 -3.03
CA PRO A 16 15.07 22.89 -4.38
C PRO A 16 14.03 21.97 -5.02
N SER A 17 13.08 22.53 -5.76
CA SER A 17 12.03 21.78 -6.47
C SER A 17 12.36 21.71 -7.97
N ILE A 18 13.00 20.63 -8.40
CA ILE A 18 13.34 20.37 -9.81
C ILE A 18 12.07 20.44 -10.69
N ARG A 19 10.96 19.92 -10.21
CA ARG A 19 9.68 19.92 -10.95
C ARG A 19 9.19 21.34 -11.27
N ARG A 20 9.45 22.33 -10.41
CA ARG A 20 9.05 23.73 -10.62
C ARG A 20 10.07 24.53 -11.41
N ALA A 21 11.32 24.12 -11.40
CA ALA A 21 12.37 24.72 -12.21
C ALA A 21 12.24 24.34 -13.71
N GLU A 22 11.44 23.31 -14.01
CA GLU A 22 11.26 22.76 -15.37
C GLU A 22 12.58 22.28 -15.97
N GLU A 23 12.93 22.74 -17.18
CA GLU A 23 14.17 22.37 -17.87
C GLU A 23 15.36 23.30 -17.53
N ASN A 24 15.12 24.32 -16.71
CA ASN A 24 16.16 25.31 -16.38
C ASN A 24 16.70 25.09 -14.96
N ASP A 25 17.81 24.36 -14.86
CA ASP A 25 18.48 24.06 -13.60
C ASP A 25 19.02 25.31 -12.88
N ASP A 26 19.27 26.40 -13.60
CA ASP A 26 19.73 27.67 -13.01
C ASP A 26 18.68 28.35 -12.13
N ARG A 27 17.42 27.89 -12.25
CA ARG A 27 16.28 28.37 -11.46
C ARG A 27 15.96 27.52 -10.25
N LEU A 28 16.75 26.50 -9.93
CA LEU A 28 16.47 25.59 -8.79
C LEU A 28 16.34 26.35 -7.46
N ASP A 29 17.13 27.39 -7.27
CA ASP A 29 17.12 28.19 -6.04
C ASP A 29 15.90 29.12 -5.91
N GLU A 30 15.19 29.39 -7.01
CA GLU A 30 13.96 30.19 -7.00
C GLU A 30 12.76 29.41 -6.44
N PHE A 31 12.82 28.08 -6.45
CA PHE A 31 11.72 27.21 -6.07
C PHE A 31 12.16 26.26 -4.97
N SER A 32 11.57 26.39 -3.81
CA SER A 32 11.79 25.48 -2.70
C SER A 32 10.51 24.75 -2.32
N MET A 33 10.67 23.55 -1.79
CA MET A 33 9.59 22.74 -1.23
C MET A 33 9.97 22.27 0.16
N PRO A 34 8.99 22.13 1.08
CA PRO A 34 9.27 21.55 2.38
C PRO A 34 9.64 20.07 2.22
N ILE A 35 10.63 19.63 2.98
CA ILE A 35 11.04 18.22 3.07
C ILE A 35 10.99 17.76 4.51
N ALA A 36 10.67 16.47 4.68
CA ALA A 36 10.85 15.75 5.91
C ALA A 36 11.77 14.55 5.64
N LEU A 37 12.85 14.46 6.40
CA LEU A 37 13.80 13.36 6.33
C LEU A 37 13.77 12.59 7.65
N VAL A 38 13.55 11.28 7.58
CA VAL A 38 13.60 10.39 8.73
C VAL A 38 14.85 9.52 8.61
N ARG A 39 15.67 9.50 9.66
CA ARG A 39 16.91 8.73 9.69
C ARG A 39 16.98 7.85 10.93
N ARG A 40 17.33 6.58 10.75
CA ARG A 40 17.70 5.66 11.82
C ARG A 40 19.17 5.32 11.75
N GLN A 41 19.76 5.13 12.94
CA GLN A 41 21.13 4.67 13.12
C GLN A 41 21.11 3.41 13.99
N GLY A 42 22.02 2.48 13.73
CA GLY A 42 22.12 1.24 14.51
C GLY A 42 23.24 0.34 14.03
N THR A 43 23.37 -0.80 14.68
CA THR A 43 24.36 -1.83 14.33
C THR A 43 23.91 -2.62 13.09
N LYS A 44 24.87 -3.09 12.30
CA LYS A 44 24.58 -3.93 11.12
C LYS A 44 24.25 -5.37 11.52
N PRO A 45 23.27 -6.04 10.85
CA PRO A 45 22.42 -5.51 9.78
C PRO A 45 21.33 -4.59 10.32
N LEU A 46 21.16 -3.42 9.72
CA LEU A 46 20.09 -2.48 10.07
C LEU A 46 18.89 -2.66 9.12
N SER A 47 17.74 -3.01 9.68
CA SER A 47 16.46 -3.02 8.98
C SER A 47 15.58 -1.91 9.53
N SER A 48 14.99 -1.12 8.64
CA SER A 48 14.12 -0.01 9.03
C SER A 48 12.86 0.00 8.18
N GLU A 49 11.75 0.33 8.82
CA GLU A 49 10.46 0.54 8.18
C GLU A 49 10.00 1.96 8.47
N TYR A 50 9.51 2.63 7.44
CA TYR A 50 9.00 3.99 7.54
C TYR A 50 7.57 4.05 7.02
N ILE A 51 6.69 4.59 7.82
CA ILE A 51 5.28 4.73 7.51
C ILE A 51 4.95 6.22 7.52
N ALA A 52 4.28 6.69 6.47
CA ALA A 52 3.80 8.06 6.39
C ALA A 52 2.34 8.08 5.93
N VAL A 53 1.52 8.85 6.61
CA VAL A 53 0.16 9.16 6.20
C VAL A 53 0.10 10.64 5.84
N HIS A 54 -0.18 10.91 4.56
CA HIS A 54 -0.31 12.26 4.03
C HIS A 54 -1.78 12.64 3.98
N GLU A 55 -2.12 13.75 4.58
CA GLU A 55 -3.46 14.32 4.54
C GLU A 55 -3.43 15.61 3.70
N PRO A 56 -3.91 15.58 2.45
CA PRO A 56 -4.22 16.82 1.75
C PRO A 56 -5.44 17.45 2.40
N PHE A 57 -5.32 18.69 2.83
CA PHE A 57 -6.44 19.41 3.48
C PHE A 57 -6.53 20.84 2.97
N ASP A 58 -7.76 21.37 3.00
CA ASP A 58 -8.06 22.77 2.76
C ASP A 58 -8.81 23.32 3.99
N GLY A 59 -8.09 24.13 4.76
CA GLY A 59 -8.60 24.75 6.00
C GLY A 59 -8.50 23.83 7.21
N GLN A 60 -9.33 22.80 7.34
CA GLN A 60 -9.42 21.97 8.54
C GLN A 60 -8.90 20.54 8.32
N HIS A 61 -8.09 20.07 9.25
CA HIS A 61 -7.69 18.67 9.31
C HIS A 61 -8.88 17.76 9.60
N ARG A 62 -8.95 16.64 8.93
CA ARG A 62 -9.97 15.60 9.13
C ARG A 62 -9.43 14.42 9.92
N ILE A 63 -8.14 14.09 9.76
CA ILE A 63 -7.48 13.03 10.53
C ILE A 63 -7.20 13.55 11.93
N THR A 64 -7.78 12.88 12.92
CA THR A 64 -7.62 13.20 14.33
C THR A 64 -6.49 12.40 14.97
N GLN A 65 -6.30 11.16 14.54
CA GLN A 65 -5.25 10.28 15.04
C GLN A 65 -4.82 9.24 14.00
N VAL A 66 -3.52 8.89 14.01
CA VAL A 66 -2.98 7.75 13.29
C VAL A 66 -2.18 6.91 14.27
N THR A 67 -2.56 5.65 14.41
CA THR A 67 -1.86 4.67 15.24
C THR A 67 -1.39 3.49 14.41
N SER A 68 -0.21 2.96 14.75
CA SER A 68 0.27 1.70 14.22
C SER A 68 0.00 0.61 15.25
N GLU A 69 -0.83 -0.35 14.88
CA GLU A 69 -1.16 -1.48 15.74
C GLU A 69 -0.09 -2.56 15.60
N ALA A 70 0.42 -3.04 16.71
CA ALA A 70 1.36 -4.15 16.70
C ALA A 70 0.64 -5.45 16.29
N ASN A 71 1.19 -6.18 15.34
CA ASN A 71 0.74 -7.54 15.05
C ASN A 71 1.58 -8.56 15.83
N PRO A 72 1.04 -9.14 16.91
CA PRO A 72 1.78 -10.06 17.75
C PRO A 72 2.07 -11.42 17.07
N ALA A 73 1.36 -11.76 16.00
CA ALA A 73 1.45 -13.07 15.34
C ALA A 73 2.47 -13.13 14.19
N SER A 74 2.81 -12.00 13.60
CA SER A 74 3.86 -11.95 12.58
C SER A 74 4.57 -10.60 12.68
N GLY A 75 5.83 -10.58 13.04
CA GLY A 75 6.64 -9.35 13.12
C GLY A 75 6.84 -8.62 11.79
N ARG A 76 6.06 -8.92 10.75
CA ARG A 76 6.20 -8.39 9.39
C ARG A 76 4.90 -7.84 8.80
N ALA A 77 4.03 -7.31 9.63
CA ALA A 77 2.82 -6.64 9.17
C ALA A 77 2.77 -5.20 9.68
N VAL A 78 2.29 -4.32 8.82
CA VAL A 78 1.93 -2.95 9.18
C VAL A 78 0.41 -2.87 9.25
N VAL A 79 -0.10 -2.46 10.38
CA VAL A 79 -1.53 -2.20 10.55
C VAL A 79 -1.72 -0.78 11.05
N LEU A 80 -2.38 0.02 10.26
CA LEU A 80 -2.71 1.40 10.60
C LEU A 80 -4.18 1.53 10.91
N LYS A 81 -4.46 2.20 12.03
CA LYS A 81 -5.78 2.73 12.35
C LYS A 81 -5.71 4.24 12.15
N ILE A 82 -6.55 4.77 11.29
CA ILE A 82 -6.63 6.19 10.94
C ILE A 82 -8.00 6.69 11.40
N GLU A 83 -8.01 7.44 12.46
CA GLU A 83 -9.23 8.05 13.01
C GLU A 83 -9.42 9.43 12.37
N HIS A 84 -10.64 9.74 12.01
CA HIS A 84 -11.00 11.02 11.43
C HIS A 84 -12.44 11.42 11.86
N ASN A 85 -12.81 12.66 11.60
CA ASN A 85 -14.08 13.25 12.08
C ASN A 85 -15.35 12.45 11.76
N SER A 86 -15.32 11.62 10.70
CA SER A 86 -16.49 10.85 10.26
C SER A 86 -16.35 9.33 10.47
N GLY A 87 -15.26 8.85 11.07
CA GLY A 87 -15.10 7.40 11.34
C GLY A 87 -13.65 6.93 11.39
N VAL A 88 -13.44 5.70 11.00
CA VAL A 88 -12.13 5.02 11.09
C VAL A 88 -11.82 4.29 9.79
N ASP A 89 -10.58 4.44 9.33
CA ASP A 89 -10.01 3.66 8.25
C ASP A 89 -8.93 2.73 8.81
N TRP A 90 -8.96 1.48 8.39
CA TRP A 90 -7.92 0.50 8.66
C TRP A 90 -7.17 0.19 7.37
N VAL A 91 -5.85 0.22 7.44
CA VAL A 91 -4.97 -0.17 6.35
C VAL A 91 -4.02 -1.24 6.86
N VAL A 92 -4.02 -2.39 6.20
CA VAL A 92 -3.20 -3.53 6.58
C VAL A 92 -2.28 -3.88 5.44
N ARG A 93 -0.98 -3.82 5.67
CA ARG A 93 0.05 -4.27 4.75
C ARG A 93 0.71 -5.52 5.32
N ASN A 94 0.57 -6.65 4.63
CA ASN A 94 1.28 -7.87 4.96
C ASN A 94 2.60 -7.91 4.18
N LEU A 95 3.70 -7.91 4.90
CA LEU A 95 5.05 -8.03 4.32
C LEU A 95 5.45 -9.48 4.09
N ASP A 96 4.73 -10.42 4.71
CA ASP A 96 4.83 -11.86 4.50
C ASP A 96 3.52 -12.39 3.92
N ARG A 97 3.48 -12.54 2.59
CA ARG A 97 2.25 -12.85 1.83
C ARG A 97 1.58 -14.16 2.20
N ASP A 98 2.37 -15.11 2.72
CA ASP A 98 1.88 -16.45 3.06
C ASP A 98 1.32 -16.52 4.48
N SER A 99 1.51 -15.46 5.27
CA SER A 99 1.00 -15.38 6.62
C SER A 99 -0.42 -14.77 6.68
N ARG A 100 -1.15 -15.18 7.72
CA ARG A 100 -2.45 -14.59 8.07
C ARG A 100 -2.24 -13.52 9.14
N ILE A 101 -2.82 -12.36 8.93
CA ILE A 101 -2.87 -11.29 9.91
C ILE A 101 -4.20 -11.31 10.61
N GLN A 102 -4.18 -11.27 11.95
CA GLN A 102 -5.38 -11.19 12.77
C GLN A 102 -5.18 -10.13 13.86
N ILE A 103 -5.99 -9.08 13.83
CA ILE A 103 -6.02 -8.02 14.86
C ILE A 103 -7.48 -7.73 15.20
N GLY A 104 -7.91 -8.14 16.38
CA GLY A 104 -9.30 -8.03 16.77
C GLY A 104 -10.23 -8.66 15.74
N ASP A 105 -11.17 -7.89 15.23
CA ASP A 105 -12.14 -8.32 14.22
C ASP A 105 -11.59 -8.29 12.78
N LEU A 106 -10.38 -7.76 12.58
CA LEU A 106 -9.72 -7.67 11.28
C LEU A 106 -8.92 -8.93 11.00
N CYS A 107 -9.14 -9.54 9.84
CA CYS A 107 -8.33 -10.65 9.34
C CYS A 107 -7.98 -10.42 7.88
N LEU A 108 -6.71 -10.61 7.52
CA LEU A 108 -6.21 -10.55 6.15
C LEU A 108 -5.37 -11.79 5.84
N GLU A 109 -5.74 -12.49 4.76
CA GLU A 109 -4.89 -13.44 4.05
C GLU A 109 -4.61 -12.86 2.67
N GLY A 110 -3.53 -12.09 2.55
CA GLY A 110 -3.22 -11.33 1.34
C GLY A 110 -2.14 -10.30 1.58
N ASN A 111 -1.94 -9.47 0.58
CA ASN A 111 -0.87 -8.49 0.56
C ASN A 111 -1.26 -7.14 1.19
N LEU A 112 -2.42 -6.62 0.82
CA LEU A 112 -2.94 -5.35 1.30
C LEU A 112 -4.45 -5.47 1.55
N GLY A 113 -4.90 -4.96 2.68
CA GLY A 113 -6.31 -4.82 3.04
C GLY A 113 -6.65 -3.40 3.44
N PHE A 114 -7.87 -3.00 3.14
CA PHE A 114 -8.45 -1.72 3.52
C PHE A 114 -9.87 -1.92 4.03
N VAL A 115 -10.20 -1.29 5.13
CA VAL A 115 -11.55 -1.27 5.72
C VAL A 115 -11.90 0.14 6.12
N ARG A 116 -13.10 0.59 5.79
CA ARG A 116 -13.64 1.90 6.14
C ARG A 116 -14.92 1.78 6.92
N GLU A 117 -14.95 2.35 8.10
CA GLU A 117 -16.15 2.51 8.91
C GLU A 117 -16.56 3.98 9.03
N ARG A 118 -17.85 4.22 9.02
CA ARG A 118 -18.47 5.51 9.35
C ARG A 118 -19.61 5.27 10.33
N GLU A 119 -19.63 5.99 11.44
CA GLU A 119 -20.66 5.83 12.48
C GLU A 119 -20.83 4.37 12.94
N GLY A 120 -19.72 3.64 13.04
CA GLY A 120 -19.69 2.22 13.43
C GLY A 120 -20.18 1.23 12.38
N LYS A 121 -20.55 1.70 11.17
CA LYS A 121 -21.00 0.86 10.05
C LYS A 121 -19.89 0.71 9.02
N LEU A 122 -19.77 -0.50 8.47
CA LEU A 122 -18.87 -0.77 7.36
C LEU A 122 -19.37 -0.05 6.10
N VAL A 123 -18.50 0.78 5.51
CA VAL A 123 -18.80 1.55 4.29
C VAL A 123 -18.07 0.98 3.08
N ALA A 124 -16.83 0.54 3.28
CA ALA A 124 -16.02 -0.01 2.20
C ALA A 124 -15.03 -1.05 2.73
N MET A 125 -14.73 -2.04 1.91
CA MET A 125 -13.64 -2.98 2.05
C MET A 125 -12.94 -3.13 0.71
N GLY A 126 -11.62 -3.30 0.75
CA GLY A 126 -10.81 -3.58 -0.43
C GLY A 126 -9.63 -4.47 -0.08
N MET A 127 -9.24 -5.32 -1.01
CA MET A 127 -8.11 -6.22 -0.85
C MET A 127 -7.32 -6.30 -2.15
N LEU A 128 -5.99 -6.34 -2.03
CA LEU A 128 -5.08 -6.56 -3.15
C LEU A 128 -4.27 -7.83 -2.90
N ASP A 129 -4.16 -8.66 -3.94
CA ASP A 129 -3.39 -9.91 -3.93
C ASP A 129 -3.72 -10.76 -2.69
N GLY A 130 -5.00 -11.05 -2.47
CA GLY A 130 -5.43 -11.76 -1.29
C GLY A 130 -6.55 -12.76 -1.53
N LYS A 131 -6.68 -13.67 -0.60
CA LYS A 131 -7.74 -14.70 -0.55
C LYS A 131 -8.91 -14.29 0.31
N VAL A 132 -8.62 -13.61 1.43
CA VAL A 132 -9.63 -13.23 2.43
C VAL A 132 -9.28 -11.91 3.07
N LEU A 133 -10.26 -11.02 3.14
CA LEU A 133 -10.30 -9.91 4.08
C LEU A 133 -11.61 -10.00 4.85
N SER A 134 -11.56 -10.05 6.17
CA SER A 134 -12.77 -10.01 6.99
C SER A 134 -12.71 -8.89 8.02
N TRP A 135 -13.87 -8.33 8.30
CA TRP A 135 -14.10 -7.33 9.33
C TRP A 135 -15.43 -7.57 10.02
N LYS A 136 -15.39 -7.90 11.31
CA LYS A 136 -16.60 -8.29 12.04
C LYS A 136 -17.31 -9.46 11.32
N LYS A 137 -18.57 -9.25 10.94
CA LYS A 137 -19.39 -10.25 10.21
C LYS A 137 -19.23 -10.18 8.68
N SER A 138 -18.50 -9.17 8.16
CA SER A 138 -18.32 -8.97 6.73
C SER A 138 -17.08 -9.69 6.24
N LYS A 139 -17.15 -10.24 5.03
CA LYS A 139 -16.05 -10.97 4.40
C LYS A 139 -15.97 -10.65 2.92
N LEU A 140 -14.78 -10.33 2.46
CA LEU A 140 -14.40 -10.22 1.05
C LEU A 140 -13.51 -11.43 0.72
N ALA A 141 -13.87 -12.16 -0.32
CA ALA A 141 -13.06 -13.25 -0.86
C ALA A 141 -12.44 -12.81 -2.19
N GLY A 142 -11.24 -13.27 -2.46
CA GLY A 142 -10.54 -13.01 -3.70
C GLY A 142 -9.82 -14.25 -4.23
N PRO A 143 -9.34 -14.21 -5.47
CA PRO A 143 -8.67 -15.35 -6.11
C PRO A 143 -7.27 -15.62 -5.54
N GLY A 144 -6.74 -14.71 -4.70
CA GLY A 144 -5.37 -14.78 -4.23
C GLY A 144 -4.36 -14.34 -5.31
N THR A 145 -3.20 -14.97 -5.29
CA THR A 145 -2.12 -14.75 -6.27
C THR A 145 -2.04 -15.96 -7.19
N TYR A 146 -1.91 -15.73 -8.48
CA TYR A 146 -1.62 -16.75 -9.48
C TYR A 146 -0.17 -16.59 -9.95
N SER A 147 0.54 -17.68 -10.12
CA SER A 147 1.87 -17.68 -10.72
C SER A 147 1.94 -18.74 -11.81
N GLY A 148 2.62 -18.41 -12.91
CA GLY A 148 2.79 -19.28 -14.05
C GLY A 148 3.99 -18.86 -14.88
N VAL A 149 4.29 -19.65 -15.91
CA VAL A 149 5.40 -19.37 -16.82
C VAL A 149 4.86 -18.77 -18.12
N ILE A 150 5.39 -17.60 -18.51
CA ILE A 150 5.06 -16.99 -19.79
C ILE A 150 5.73 -17.80 -20.90
N ARG A 151 4.94 -18.35 -21.82
CA ARG A 151 5.39 -19.15 -22.96
C ARG A 151 5.36 -18.38 -24.28
N GLY A 152 4.63 -17.27 -24.33
CA GLY A 152 4.53 -16.48 -25.54
C GLY A 152 3.97 -15.10 -25.31
N VAL A 153 4.19 -14.23 -26.27
CA VAL A 153 3.66 -12.87 -26.33
C VAL A 153 2.94 -12.68 -27.64
N LEU A 154 1.66 -12.35 -27.57
CA LEU A 154 0.85 -11.99 -28.73
C LEU A 154 0.89 -10.47 -28.89
N ARG A 155 1.09 -9.98 -30.08
CA ARG A 155 1.18 -8.53 -30.36
C ARG A 155 0.26 -8.14 -31.51
N LYS A 156 -0.48 -7.06 -31.36
CA LYS A 156 -1.26 -6.47 -32.45
C LYS A 156 -0.40 -6.13 -33.66
N SER A 157 0.84 -5.68 -33.45
CA SER A 157 1.82 -5.41 -34.51
C SER A 157 2.22 -6.65 -35.32
N ALA A 158 1.95 -7.85 -34.79
CA ALA A 158 2.17 -9.13 -35.45
C ALA A 158 0.89 -9.76 -36.01
N GLY A 159 -0.20 -8.98 -36.11
CA GLY A 159 -1.47 -9.43 -36.68
C GLY A 159 -2.45 -10.07 -35.70
N HIS A 160 -2.17 -10.07 -34.39
CA HIS A 160 -3.10 -10.56 -33.38
C HIS A 160 -4.19 -9.53 -33.06
N SER A 161 -5.35 -9.99 -32.59
CA SER A 161 -6.50 -9.12 -32.22
C SER A 161 -6.21 -8.25 -31.01
N CYS A 162 -5.31 -8.66 -30.12
CA CYS A 162 -4.93 -7.94 -28.89
C CYS A 162 -3.44 -8.14 -28.56
N ASN A 163 -2.92 -7.32 -27.65
CA ASN A 163 -1.68 -7.61 -26.96
C ASN A 163 -2.01 -8.51 -25.76
N ALA A 164 -1.36 -9.69 -25.68
CA ALA A 164 -1.60 -10.64 -24.60
C ALA A 164 -0.32 -11.42 -24.25
N LEU A 165 -0.31 -11.97 -23.05
CA LEU A 165 0.70 -12.93 -22.59
C LEU A 165 0.06 -14.31 -22.56
N ALA A 166 0.70 -15.29 -23.19
CA ALA A 166 0.32 -16.69 -23.09
C ALA A 166 1.10 -17.34 -21.94
N ALA A 167 0.39 -17.78 -20.90
CA ALA A 167 0.97 -18.45 -19.75
C ALA A 167 0.68 -19.94 -19.77
N GLU A 168 1.64 -20.74 -19.33
CA GLU A 168 1.44 -22.17 -19.09
C GLU A 168 0.58 -22.40 -17.85
N GLY A 169 -0.35 -23.37 -17.91
CA GLY A 169 -1.28 -23.66 -16.84
C GLY A 169 -2.56 -22.84 -16.86
N GLY A 170 -2.62 -21.84 -17.76
CA GLY A 170 -3.78 -20.95 -17.91
C GLY A 170 -4.07 -20.10 -16.66
N LEU A 171 -4.47 -18.86 -16.85
CA LEU A 171 -5.10 -18.11 -15.77
C LEU A 171 -6.52 -18.66 -15.56
N PRO A 172 -7.07 -18.66 -14.33
CA PRO A 172 -8.47 -18.98 -14.12
C PRO A 172 -9.35 -18.16 -15.05
N GLU A 173 -10.35 -18.79 -15.65
CA GLU A 173 -11.30 -18.12 -16.51
C GLU A 173 -12.14 -17.10 -15.76
N GLY A 174 -12.61 -16.07 -16.48
CA GLY A 174 -13.49 -15.05 -15.95
C GLY A 174 -12.77 -13.77 -15.52
N GLU A 175 -13.51 -12.93 -14.80
CA GLU A 175 -13.06 -11.57 -14.41
C GLU A 175 -12.34 -11.51 -13.06
N ALA A 176 -12.03 -12.66 -12.45
CA ALA A 176 -11.46 -12.73 -11.10
C ALA A 176 -10.15 -11.91 -10.94
N PHE A 177 -9.36 -11.78 -12.02
CA PHE A 177 -8.11 -11.01 -12.04
C PHE A 177 -8.22 -9.69 -12.82
N LYS A 178 -9.43 -9.26 -13.18
CA LYS A 178 -9.63 -7.98 -13.87
C LYS A 178 -9.13 -6.82 -12.98
N GLY A 179 -8.27 -5.98 -13.52
CA GLY A 179 -7.63 -4.89 -12.79
C GLY A 179 -6.45 -5.33 -11.90
N GLY A 180 -6.07 -6.60 -11.92
CA GLY A 180 -4.89 -7.11 -11.23
C GLY A 180 -3.58 -6.63 -11.84
N THR A 181 -2.49 -6.74 -11.07
CA THR A 181 -1.13 -6.42 -11.50
C THR A 181 -0.42 -7.68 -11.97
N VAL A 182 0.19 -7.61 -13.16
CA VAL A 182 1.07 -8.66 -13.67
C VAL A 182 2.52 -8.27 -13.43
N ILE A 183 3.27 -9.16 -12.74
CA ILE A 183 4.71 -9.01 -12.55
C ILE A 183 5.40 -10.10 -13.38
N ALA A 184 6.07 -9.69 -14.46
CA ALA A 184 6.92 -10.58 -15.26
C ALA A 184 8.38 -10.47 -14.81
N ARG A 185 9.03 -11.62 -14.62
CA ARG A 185 10.48 -11.71 -14.36
C ARG A 185 11.12 -12.44 -15.55
N PHE A 186 12.19 -11.88 -16.06
CA PHE A 186 12.95 -12.37 -17.21
C PHE A 186 14.29 -12.91 -16.76
#